data_2818558393100ce9004bc6bb2bfc3c87
#
_entry.id   2818558393100ce9004bc6bb2bfc3c87
#
_cell.length_a   1.000
_cell.length_b   1.000
_cell.length_c   1.000
_cell.angle_alpha   90.00
_cell.angle_beta   90.00
_cell.angle_gamma   90.00
#
_symmetry.space_group_name_H-M   'P 1'
#
loop_
_entity.id
_entity.type
_entity.pdbx_description
1 polymer ?
#
loop_
_entity_poly.entity_id
_entity_poly.type
_entity_poly.pdbx_seq_one_letter_code
_entity_poly.pdbx_strand_id
1 'polypeptide(L)'
;RDAQESRGLGDVYKRQAGIAHERGKGMIIAVNKWDAIEKNDKTIYRFQEKIRNTLSFMPYAEIIFISALTGQRLPKLFETIDAVIENHALRVATGVLNEIMAEAVALQQPPTDKGKRLRLYYITQVSVKPPTFVIFVNDKELMHFSYTRYIENKIREAFGFRGTPLKFIIRERKENNE
;
A
#
# COMPACT_ATOMS: atom_id res chain seq x y z
N ARG A 1 -20.72 0.65 -29.25
CA ARG A 1 -20.78 -0.73 -28.67
C ARG A 1 -19.71 -0.95 -27.58
N ASP A 2 -18.55 -0.31 -27.65
CA ASP A 2 -17.41 -0.57 -26.76
C ASP A 2 -17.50 0.06 -25.36
N ALA A 3 -18.30 1.11 -25.16
CA ALA A 3 -18.38 1.83 -23.88
C ALA A 3 -19.19 1.09 -22.79
N GLN A 4 -20.10 0.20 -23.19
CA GLN A 4 -20.96 -0.53 -22.26
C GLN A 4 -20.34 -1.86 -21.83
N GLU A 5 -19.57 -2.52 -22.70
CA GLU A 5 -18.75 -3.68 -22.35
C GLU A 5 -17.56 -3.31 -21.45
N SER A 6 -16.97 -2.11 -21.62
CA SER A 6 -15.85 -1.67 -20.80
C SER A 6 -16.25 -1.36 -19.34
N ARG A 7 -17.51 -1.02 -19.04
CA ARG A 7 -17.99 -0.78 -17.67
C ARG A 7 -18.08 -2.07 -16.86
N GLY A 8 -18.59 -3.14 -17.43
CA GLY A 8 -18.68 -4.47 -16.77
C GLY A 8 -17.31 -5.11 -16.51
N LEU A 9 -16.38 -4.99 -17.48
CA LEU A 9 -15.01 -5.49 -17.32
C LEU A 9 -14.26 -4.75 -16.19
N GLY A 10 -14.40 -3.43 -16.09
CA GLY A 10 -13.77 -2.63 -15.04
C GLY A 10 -14.19 -3.07 -13.63
N ASP A 11 -15.44 -3.38 -13.42
CA ASP A 11 -15.98 -3.83 -12.13
C ASP A 11 -15.49 -5.25 -11.76
N VAL A 12 -15.35 -6.15 -12.74
CA VAL A 12 -14.79 -7.50 -12.51
C VAL A 12 -13.33 -7.40 -12.07
N TYR A 13 -12.50 -6.63 -12.76
CA TYR A 13 -11.10 -6.44 -12.37
C TYR A 13 -10.95 -5.76 -11.01
N LYS A 14 -11.79 -4.76 -10.74
CA LYS A 14 -11.83 -4.08 -9.43
C LYS A 14 -12.16 -5.06 -8.31
N ARG A 15 -13.12 -5.95 -8.53
CA ARG A 15 -13.49 -6.99 -7.56
C ARG A 15 -12.37 -8.02 -7.35
N GLN A 16 -11.73 -8.49 -8.42
CA GLN A 16 -10.59 -9.41 -8.34
C GLN A 16 -9.41 -8.78 -7.58
N ALA A 17 -9.08 -7.53 -7.91
CA ALA A 17 -8.04 -6.76 -7.21
C ALA A 17 -8.39 -6.59 -5.72
N GLY A 18 -9.67 -6.32 -5.39
CA GLY A 18 -10.16 -6.23 -4.01
C GLY A 18 -9.93 -7.52 -3.22
N ILE A 19 -10.26 -8.67 -3.80
CA ILE A 19 -10.04 -9.98 -3.16
C ILE A 19 -8.54 -10.21 -2.88
N ALA A 20 -7.67 -9.89 -3.82
CA ALA A 20 -6.22 -10.04 -3.64
C ALA A 20 -5.69 -9.08 -2.57
N HIS A 21 -6.19 -7.86 -2.53
CA HIS A 21 -5.87 -6.87 -1.49
C HIS A 21 -6.28 -7.35 -0.09
N GLU A 22 -7.52 -7.81 0.08
CA GLU A 22 -8.04 -8.33 1.35
C GLU A 22 -7.24 -9.54 1.83
N ARG A 23 -6.81 -10.39 0.90
CA ARG A 23 -5.95 -11.55 1.20
C ARG A 23 -4.48 -11.20 1.44
N GLY A 24 -4.11 -9.92 1.38
CA GLY A 24 -2.76 -9.45 1.64
C GLY A 24 -1.74 -9.90 0.59
N LYS A 25 -2.14 -10.02 -0.67
CA LYS A 25 -1.24 -10.44 -1.75
C LYS A 25 -0.45 -9.27 -2.33
N GLY A 26 0.80 -9.51 -2.72
CA GLY A 26 1.55 -8.59 -3.56
C GLY A 26 0.87 -8.42 -4.93
N MET A 27 0.88 -7.19 -5.47
CA MET A 27 0.08 -6.83 -6.64
C MET A 27 0.90 -6.08 -7.69
N ILE A 28 0.78 -6.58 -8.93
CA ILE A 28 1.28 -5.90 -10.12
C ILE A 28 0.13 -5.79 -11.11
N ILE A 29 -0.08 -4.61 -11.66
CA ILE A 29 -1.05 -4.34 -12.70
C ILE A 29 -0.30 -4.28 -14.03
N ALA A 30 -0.41 -5.36 -14.80
CA ALA A 30 0.17 -5.43 -16.14
C ALA A 30 -0.83 -4.93 -17.17
N VAL A 31 -0.53 -3.79 -17.78
CA VAL A 31 -1.33 -3.22 -18.89
C VAL A 31 -0.77 -3.77 -20.19
N ASN A 32 -1.46 -4.76 -20.75
CA ASN A 32 -1.05 -5.45 -21.96
C ASN A 32 -1.49 -4.74 -23.24
N LYS A 33 -1.02 -5.23 -24.39
CA LYS A 33 -1.29 -4.69 -25.73
C LYS A 33 -0.79 -3.24 -25.92
N TRP A 34 0.30 -2.91 -25.25
CA TRP A 34 0.88 -1.56 -25.33
C TRP A 34 1.42 -1.20 -26.73
N ASP A 35 1.70 -2.21 -27.57
CA ASP A 35 2.04 -2.08 -28.98
C ASP A 35 0.91 -1.53 -29.84
N ALA A 36 -0.34 -1.83 -29.49
CA ALA A 36 -1.53 -1.48 -30.28
C ALA A 36 -2.06 -0.05 -30.02
N ILE A 37 -1.42 0.73 -29.16
CA ILE A 37 -1.89 2.07 -28.76
C ILE A 37 -1.05 3.14 -29.44
N GLU A 38 -1.70 4.13 -30.07
CA GLU A 38 -1.05 5.37 -30.50
C GLU A 38 -0.56 6.14 -29.27
N LYS A 39 0.74 6.41 -29.23
CA LYS A 39 1.42 6.97 -28.06
C LYS A 39 1.88 8.38 -28.33
N ASN A 40 1.60 9.25 -27.37
CA ASN A 40 2.27 10.54 -27.22
C ASN A 40 2.89 10.61 -25.81
N ASP A 41 3.66 11.64 -25.54
CA ASP A 41 4.40 11.81 -24.28
C ASP A 41 3.52 11.72 -23.02
N LYS A 42 2.22 11.96 -23.15
CA LYS A 42 1.26 11.95 -22.01
C LYS A 42 0.43 10.68 -21.92
N THR A 43 0.55 9.74 -22.87
CA THR A 43 -0.31 8.55 -22.93
C THR A 43 -0.14 7.66 -21.70
N ILE A 44 1.10 7.39 -21.29
CA ILE A 44 1.40 6.59 -20.09
C ILE A 44 0.78 7.21 -18.85
N TYR A 45 0.95 8.52 -18.64
CA TYR A 45 0.44 9.22 -17.46
C TYR A 45 -1.08 9.16 -17.36
N ARG A 46 -1.80 9.33 -18.49
CA ARG A 46 -3.26 9.23 -18.52
C ARG A 46 -3.75 7.84 -18.14
N PHE A 47 -3.10 6.79 -18.64
CA PHE A 47 -3.44 5.41 -18.27
C PHE A 47 -3.13 5.13 -16.80
N GLN A 48 -1.98 5.57 -16.31
CA GLN A 48 -1.63 5.42 -14.89
C GLN A 48 -2.64 6.12 -13.99
N GLU A 49 -2.99 7.36 -14.29
CA GLU A 49 -3.98 8.13 -13.53
C GLU A 49 -5.35 7.43 -13.50
N LYS A 50 -5.83 6.96 -14.67
CA LYS A 50 -7.09 6.22 -14.76
C LYS A 50 -7.07 4.95 -13.91
N ILE A 51 -5.99 4.19 -13.94
CA ILE A 51 -5.82 2.97 -13.14
C ILE A 51 -5.78 3.31 -11.66
N ARG A 52 -4.98 4.31 -11.25
CA ARG A 52 -4.89 4.77 -9.86
C ARG A 52 -6.24 5.23 -9.31
N ASN A 53 -7.02 5.96 -10.10
CA ASN A 53 -8.36 6.39 -9.70
C ASN A 53 -9.33 5.21 -9.58
N THR A 54 -9.26 4.24 -10.49
CA THR A 54 -10.12 3.05 -10.46
C THR A 54 -9.79 2.14 -9.28
N LEU A 55 -8.50 1.99 -8.96
CA LEU A 55 -7.98 1.11 -7.91
C LEU A 55 -7.39 1.92 -6.74
N SER A 56 -8.09 2.96 -6.31
CA SER A 56 -7.63 3.90 -5.27
C SER A 56 -7.41 3.25 -3.90
N PHE A 57 -8.02 2.07 -3.64
CA PHE A 57 -7.84 1.30 -2.41
C PHE A 57 -6.49 0.54 -2.35
N MET A 58 -5.75 0.47 -3.47
CA MET A 58 -4.45 -0.21 -3.53
C MET A 58 -3.38 0.66 -4.22
N PRO A 59 -3.04 1.82 -3.65
CA PRO A 59 -2.07 2.73 -4.24
C PRO A 59 -0.65 2.17 -4.30
N TYR A 60 -0.36 1.12 -3.52
CA TYR A 60 0.93 0.42 -3.49
C TYR A 60 1.19 -0.47 -4.70
N ALA A 61 0.14 -0.85 -5.45
CA ALA A 61 0.29 -1.76 -6.59
C ALA A 61 1.21 -1.17 -7.67
N GLU A 62 2.15 -1.97 -8.16
CA GLU A 62 3.02 -1.58 -9.27
C GLU A 62 2.24 -1.63 -10.59
N ILE A 63 2.44 -0.63 -11.45
CA ILE A 63 1.82 -0.58 -12.78
C ILE A 63 2.91 -0.71 -13.82
N ILE A 64 2.73 -1.68 -14.73
CA ILE A 64 3.66 -1.94 -15.82
C ILE A 64 2.90 -2.03 -17.15
N PHE A 65 3.44 -1.40 -18.17
CA PHE A 65 2.91 -1.45 -19.53
C PHE A 65 3.74 -2.42 -20.36
N ILE A 66 3.11 -3.46 -20.89
CA ILE A 66 3.77 -4.54 -21.61
C ILE A 66 3.10 -4.80 -22.96
N SER A 67 3.81 -5.48 -23.85
CA SER A 67 3.21 -6.19 -25.00
C SER A 67 3.65 -7.65 -24.95
N ALA A 68 2.71 -8.53 -24.65
CA ALA A 68 2.96 -9.96 -24.70
C ALA A 68 3.22 -10.44 -26.14
N LEU A 69 2.66 -9.76 -27.15
CA LEU A 69 2.84 -10.10 -28.55
C LEU A 69 4.27 -9.82 -29.02
N THR A 70 4.81 -8.65 -28.68
CA THR A 70 6.14 -8.20 -29.15
C THR A 70 7.26 -8.50 -28.14
N GLY A 71 6.92 -8.96 -26.94
CA GLY A 71 7.88 -9.13 -25.84
C GLY A 71 8.31 -7.82 -25.17
N GLN A 72 7.74 -6.68 -25.57
CA GLN A 72 8.12 -5.37 -25.05
C GLN A 72 7.91 -5.29 -23.54
N ARG A 73 8.97 -4.91 -22.81
CA ARG A 73 9.01 -4.73 -21.35
C ARG A 73 8.71 -5.98 -20.50
N LEU A 74 8.75 -7.18 -21.08
CA LEU A 74 8.66 -8.43 -20.31
C LEU A 74 9.83 -8.59 -19.32
N PRO A 75 11.10 -8.30 -19.67
CA PRO A 75 12.19 -8.35 -18.68
C PRO A 75 11.89 -7.44 -17.47
N LYS A 76 11.34 -6.25 -17.71
CA LYS A 76 10.96 -5.32 -16.64
C LYS A 76 9.83 -5.85 -15.75
N LEU A 77 8.90 -6.62 -16.32
CA LEU A 77 7.86 -7.30 -15.55
C LEU A 77 8.48 -8.31 -14.57
N PHE A 78 9.45 -9.13 -15.02
CA PHE A 78 10.12 -10.11 -14.16
C PHE A 78 10.91 -9.43 -13.04
N GLU A 79 11.69 -8.39 -13.34
CA GLU A 79 12.35 -7.58 -12.31
C GLU A 79 11.37 -7.01 -11.28
N THR A 80 10.20 -6.57 -11.73
CA THR A 80 9.16 -6.03 -10.85
C THR A 80 8.55 -7.12 -9.98
N ILE A 81 8.35 -8.33 -10.51
CA ILE A 81 7.88 -9.49 -9.74
C ILE A 81 8.87 -9.80 -8.61
N ASP A 82 10.15 -9.89 -8.92
CA ASP A 82 11.20 -10.15 -7.92
C ASP A 82 11.21 -9.07 -6.83
N ALA A 83 11.15 -7.79 -7.22
CA ALA A 83 11.09 -6.69 -6.29
C ALA A 83 9.84 -6.74 -5.38
N VAL A 84 8.68 -7.10 -5.91
CA VAL A 84 7.44 -7.24 -5.11
C VAL A 84 7.55 -8.42 -4.15
N ILE A 85 8.13 -9.55 -4.57
CA ILE A 85 8.35 -10.72 -3.71
C ILE A 85 9.28 -10.37 -2.55
N GLU A 86 10.40 -9.68 -2.83
CA GLU A 86 11.34 -9.22 -1.80
C GLU A 86 10.67 -8.27 -0.81
N ASN A 87 9.94 -7.26 -1.30
CA ASN A 87 9.22 -6.33 -0.44
C ASN A 87 8.11 -7.00 0.39
N HIS A 88 7.44 -7.99 -0.19
CA HIS A 88 6.39 -8.77 0.50
C HIS A 88 6.94 -9.62 1.66
N ALA A 89 8.19 -10.02 1.58
CA ALA A 89 8.91 -10.78 2.59
C ALA A 89 9.82 -9.90 3.47
N LEU A 90 9.87 -8.60 3.22
CA LEU A 90 10.79 -7.69 3.90
C LEU A 90 10.48 -7.60 5.40
N ARG A 91 11.53 -7.81 6.19
CA ARG A 91 11.51 -7.62 7.63
C ARG A 91 12.40 -6.43 8.00
N VAL A 92 11.86 -5.51 8.76
CA VAL A 92 12.54 -4.28 9.16
C VAL A 92 12.85 -4.29 10.66
N ALA A 93 13.95 -3.64 11.02
CA ALA A 93 14.39 -3.57 12.40
C ALA A 93 13.41 -2.76 13.27
N THR A 94 13.06 -3.30 14.43
CA THR A 94 12.13 -2.66 15.37
C THR A 94 12.63 -1.28 15.85
N GLY A 95 13.94 -1.13 16.08
CA GLY A 95 14.52 0.17 16.47
C GLY A 95 14.25 1.25 15.43
N VAL A 96 14.53 0.97 14.15
CA VAL A 96 14.28 1.92 13.06
C VAL A 96 12.80 2.22 12.89
N LEU A 97 11.91 1.24 13.04
CA LEU A 97 10.46 1.48 13.04
C LEU A 97 10.02 2.47 14.12
N ASN A 98 10.56 2.34 15.32
CA ASN A 98 10.22 3.23 16.43
C ASN A 98 10.79 4.64 16.24
N GLU A 99 11.98 4.78 15.65
CA GLU A 99 12.53 6.08 15.27
C GLU A 99 11.65 6.79 14.24
N ILE A 100 11.22 6.08 13.18
CA ILE A 100 10.31 6.62 12.16
C ILE A 100 8.96 7.01 12.77
N MET A 101 8.41 6.18 13.65
CA MET A 101 7.15 6.48 14.32
C MET A 101 7.28 7.72 15.22
N ALA A 102 8.37 7.85 15.98
CA ALA A 102 8.62 9.00 16.84
C ALA A 102 8.76 10.28 16.01
N GLU A 103 9.49 10.25 14.90
CA GLU A 103 9.62 11.36 13.97
C GLU A 103 8.27 11.73 13.35
N ALA A 104 7.50 10.75 12.90
CA ALA A 104 6.16 10.95 12.34
C ALA A 104 5.22 11.63 13.35
N VAL A 105 5.23 11.18 14.61
CA VAL A 105 4.44 11.78 15.69
C VAL A 105 4.88 13.22 15.97
N ALA A 106 6.18 13.53 15.91
CA ALA A 106 6.70 14.87 16.10
C ALA A 106 6.29 15.82 14.96
N LEU A 107 6.30 15.34 13.72
CA LEU A 107 5.90 16.12 12.54
C LEU A 107 4.40 16.39 12.48
N GLN A 108 3.59 15.42 12.79
CA GLN A 108 2.14 15.53 12.82
C GLN A 108 1.59 14.89 14.09
N GLN A 109 1.25 15.74 15.04
CA GLN A 109 0.77 15.30 16.34
C GLN A 109 -0.51 14.44 16.23
N PRO A 110 -0.63 13.37 17.04
CA PRO A 110 -1.82 12.55 17.06
C PRO A 110 -3.09 13.33 17.41
N PRO A 111 -4.25 12.91 16.92
CA PRO A 111 -5.51 13.59 17.20
C PRO A 111 -5.87 13.54 18.68
N THR A 112 -6.65 14.51 19.09
CA THR A 112 -7.28 14.56 20.42
C THR A 112 -8.78 14.47 20.26
N ASP A 113 -9.43 13.57 20.99
CA ASP A 113 -10.87 13.45 21.05
C ASP A 113 -11.36 13.53 22.50
N LYS A 114 -12.38 14.36 22.75
CA LYS A 114 -13.00 14.58 24.08
C LYS A 114 -11.98 14.79 25.21
N GLY A 115 -10.93 15.56 24.92
CA GLY A 115 -9.85 15.87 25.88
C GLY A 115 -8.81 14.76 26.06
N LYS A 116 -8.98 13.62 25.42
CA LYS A 116 -7.99 12.55 25.42
C LYS A 116 -7.12 12.62 24.17
N ARG A 117 -5.80 12.60 24.34
CA ARG A 117 -4.83 12.56 23.25
C ARG A 117 -4.42 11.13 22.98
N LEU A 118 -4.38 10.73 21.70
CA LEU A 118 -3.78 9.47 21.26
C LEU A 118 -2.27 9.49 21.58
N ARG A 119 -1.78 8.45 22.21
CA ARG A 119 -0.34 8.19 22.44
C ARG A 119 0.03 6.88 21.77
N LEU A 120 1.06 6.91 20.94
CA LEU A 120 1.68 5.74 20.34
C LEU A 120 2.92 5.41 21.17
N TYR A 121 2.94 4.22 21.76
CA TYR A 121 4.04 3.81 22.64
C TYR A 121 5.14 3.06 21.92
N TYR A 122 4.74 2.19 20.99
CA TYR A 122 5.65 1.24 20.39
C TYR A 122 5.08 0.65 19.10
N ILE A 123 5.95 0.36 18.15
CA ILE A 123 5.61 -0.36 16.93
C ILE A 123 6.57 -1.52 16.70
N THR A 124 6.06 -2.65 16.25
CA THR A 124 6.88 -3.82 15.88
C THR A 124 6.28 -4.55 14.69
N GLN A 125 7.11 -5.15 13.87
CA GLN A 125 6.68 -6.03 12.79
C GLN A 125 6.56 -7.46 13.33
N VAL A 126 5.37 -8.04 13.24
CA VAL A 126 5.06 -9.37 13.79
C VAL A 126 5.06 -10.47 12.72
N SER A 127 4.86 -10.12 11.45
CA SER A 127 4.90 -11.09 10.35
C SER A 127 5.25 -10.44 9.02
N VAL A 128 5.50 -11.30 8.02
CA VAL A 128 5.70 -10.97 6.61
C VAL A 128 4.67 -11.73 5.75
N LYS A 129 4.55 -11.35 4.49
CA LYS A 129 3.66 -12.00 3.48
C LYS A 129 2.17 -11.97 3.85
N PRO A 130 1.57 -10.81 4.14
CA PRO A 130 2.09 -9.46 4.00
C PRO A 130 2.82 -8.96 5.25
N PRO A 131 3.66 -7.91 5.11
CA PRO A 131 4.25 -7.22 6.26
C PRO A 131 3.13 -6.74 7.19
N THR A 132 3.20 -7.16 8.45
CA THR A 132 2.17 -6.88 9.46
C THR A 132 2.81 -6.25 10.68
N PHE A 133 2.26 -5.13 11.10
CA PHE A 133 2.77 -4.33 12.20
C PHE A 133 1.75 -4.27 13.33
N VAL A 134 2.23 -4.27 14.56
CA VAL A 134 1.43 -3.98 15.74
C VAL A 134 1.86 -2.64 16.29
N ILE A 135 0.91 -1.74 16.49
CA ILE A 135 1.11 -0.46 17.15
C ILE A 135 0.42 -0.51 18.50
N PHE A 136 1.18 -0.24 19.55
CA PHE A 136 0.65 -0.15 20.91
C PHE A 136 0.31 1.29 21.24
N VAL A 137 -0.92 1.51 21.66
CA VAL A 137 -1.50 2.83 21.94
C VAL A 137 -2.15 2.86 23.32
N ASN A 138 -2.45 4.05 23.84
CA ASN A 138 -3.18 4.22 25.08
C ASN A 138 -4.68 3.89 24.96
N ASP A 139 -5.27 4.17 23.80
CA ASP A 139 -6.68 3.95 23.53
C ASP A 139 -6.88 3.72 22.01
N LYS A 140 -7.35 2.54 21.65
CA LYS A 140 -7.52 2.15 20.23
C LYS A 140 -8.60 2.95 19.51
N GLU A 141 -9.62 3.43 20.25
CA GLU A 141 -10.71 4.22 19.67
C GLU A 141 -10.22 5.58 19.16
N LEU A 142 -9.09 6.08 19.71
CA LEU A 142 -8.44 7.30 19.23
C LEU A 142 -7.60 7.11 17.96
N MET A 143 -7.26 5.85 17.61
CA MET A 143 -6.45 5.54 16.43
C MET A 143 -7.34 5.50 15.19
N HIS A 144 -7.69 6.65 14.66
CA HIS A 144 -8.49 6.77 13.45
C HIS A 144 -7.73 6.26 12.21
N PHE A 145 -8.48 5.77 11.23
CA PHE A 145 -7.95 5.28 9.96
C PHE A 145 -6.99 6.25 9.27
N SER A 146 -7.29 7.54 9.30
CA SER A 146 -6.46 8.58 8.70
C SER A 146 -5.06 8.67 9.32
N TYR A 147 -4.95 8.49 10.63
CA TYR A 147 -3.67 8.54 11.32
C TYR A 147 -2.87 7.25 11.10
N THR A 148 -3.52 6.09 11.08
CA THR A 148 -2.90 4.81 10.68
C THR A 148 -2.32 4.93 9.28
N ARG A 149 -3.06 5.52 8.34
CA ARG A 149 -2.60 5.74 6.97
C ARG A 149 -1.42 6.70 6.89
N TYR A 150 -1.40 7.73 7.74
CA TYR A 150 -0.25 8.63 7.85
C TYR A 150 1.01 7.88 8.31
N ILE A 151 0.93 7.05 9.34
CA ILE A 151 2.04 6.20 9.80
C ILE A 151 2.47 5.21 8.72
N GLU A 152 1.52 4.56 8.03
CA GLU A 152 1.81 3.70 6.89
C GLU A 152 2.63 4.43 5.81
N ASN A 153 2.23 5.64 5.44
CA ASN A 153 2.93 6.43 4.43
C ASN A 153 4.37 6.72 4.87
N LYS A 154 4.61 7.05 6.14
CA LYS A 154 5.96 7.26 6.67
C LYS A 154 6.83 6.00 6.63
N ILE A 155 6.25 4.86 6.93
CA ILE A 155 6.93 3.56 6.82
C ILE A 155 7.26 3.26 5.34
N ARG A 156 6.34 3.54 4.41
CA ARG A 156 6.58 3.36 2.97
C ARG A 156 7.62 4.32 2.42
N GLU A 157 7.66 5.56 2.88
CA GLU A 157 8.70 6.53 2.53
C GLU A 157 10.09 6.02 2.91
N ALA A 158 10.22 5.37 4.07
CA ALA A 158 11.50 4.88 4.58
C ALA A 158 11.95 3.55 3.94
N PHE A 159 11.04 2.60 3.72
CA PHE A 159 11.39 1.24 3.32
C PHE A 159 10.90 0.84 1.93
N GLY A 160 10.01 1.61 1.31
CA GLY A 160 9.40 1.31 0.01
C GLY A 160 8.17 0.41 0.13
N PHE A 161 8.33 -0.85 0.43
CA PHE A 161 7.26 -1.87 0.42
C PHE A 161 6.44 -1.85 -0.89
N ARG A 162 7.14 -1.79 -2.02
CA ARG A 162 6.56 -1.72 -3.36
C ARG A 162 5.71 -2.96 -3.66
N GLY A 163 4.53 -2.74 -4.21
CA GLY A 163 3.65 -3.80 -4.67
C GLY A 163 3.03 -4.66 -3.58
N THR A 164 3.24 -4.36 -2.30
CA THR A 164 2.68 -5.13 -1.18
C THR A 164 1.78 -4.29 -0.29
N PRO A 165 0.61 -4.82 0.14
CA PRO A 165 -0.16 -4.21 1.21
C PRO A 165 0.58 -4.31 2.54
N LEU A 166 0.30 -3.38 3.44
CA LEU A 166 0.75 -3.44 4.83
C LEU A 166 -0.47 -3.63 5.73
N LYS A 167 -0.34 -4.48 6.76
CA LYS A 167 -1.38 -4.68 7.77
C LYS A 167 -0.95 -4.02 9.07
N PHE A 168 -1.90 -3.33 9.70
CA PHE A 168 -1.71 -2.70 11.00
C PHE A 168 -2.72 -3.25 12.00
N ILE A 169 -2.22 -3.71 13.13
CA ILE A 169 -3.01 -4.18 14.26
C ILE A 169 -2.78 -3.18 15.39
N ILE A 170 -3.85 -2.58 15.87
CA ILE A 170 -3.80 -1.63 16.96
C ILE A 170 -4.11 -2.37 18.26
N ARG A 171 -3.22 -2.26 19.24
CA ARG A 171 -3.39 -2.83 20.58
C ARG A 171 -3.28 -1.77 21.65
N GLU A 172 -4.16 -1.86 22.63
CA GLU A 172 -4.06 -1.03 23.82
C GLU A 172 -3.02 -1.60 24.78
N ARG A 173 -2.22 -0.69 25.32
CA ARG A 173 -1.40 -0.95 26.50
C ARG A 173 -1.95 -0.11 27.62
N LYS A 174 -2.51 -0.75 28.65
CA LYS A 174 -2.88 -0.05 29.89
C LYS A 174 -1.61 0.47 30.54
N GLU A 175 -1.57 1.76 30.87
CA GLU A 175 -0.57 2.27 31.83
C GLU A 175 -0.88 1.57 33.16
N ASN A 176 0.05 0.74 33.64
CA ASN A 176 0.01 0.36 35.05
C ASN A 176 0.32 1.65 35.81
N ASN A 177 -0.70 2.24 36.42
CA ASN A 177 -0.51 3.28 37.42
C ASN A 177 0.14 2.58 38.62
N GLU A 178 1.46 2.64 38.72
CA GLU A 178 2.18 2.50 40.00
C GLU A 178 2.19 3.83 40.71
#